data_ac98d388a0879cb631a78d820adc3379
#
_entry.id   ac98d388a0879cb631a78d820adc3379
#
_cell.length_a   1.000
_cell.length_b   1.000
_cell.length_c   1.000
_cell.angle_alpha   90.00
_cell.angle_beta   90.00
_cell.angle_gamma   90.00
#
_symmetry.space_group_name_H-M   'P 1'
#
loop_
_entity.id
_entity.type
_entity.pdbx_description
1 polymer ?
#
loop_
_entity_poly.entity_id
_entity_poly.type
_entity_poly.pdbx_seq_one_letter_code
_entity_poly.pdbx_strand_id
1 'polypeptide(L)'
;MKKKLISLLLVSAMAAATAGCGSSVPANSVNSRDDLAGKKIGVQLGTTGDSDATEYEKNDGSTVERYNKGADAIQALKTGKIDCVIIDQQPAEAFVEKNDDLKILSDTFDPEEYAICIAKG
;
A
#
# COMPACT_ATOMS: atom_id res chain seq x y z
N MET A 1 18.05 43.99 58.81
CA MET A 1 17.40 42.74 58.44
C MET A 1 17.52 42.58 56.93
N LYS A 2 18.42 41.73 56.52
CA LYS A 2 18.70 41.53 55.09
C LYS A 2 17.87 40.37 54.60
N LYS A 3 16.84 40.62 53.76
CA LYS A 3 16.09 39.58 53.09
C LYS A 3 16.84 39.19 51.83
N LYS A 4 17.45 38.02 51.85
CA LYS A 4 18.06 37.41 50.64
C LYS A 4 16.96 36.83 49.78
N LEU A 5 16.70 37.45 48.68
CA LEU A 5 15.87 36.88 47.58
C LEU A 5 16.74 35.88 46.86
N ILE A 6 16.42 34.61 47.03
CA ILE A 6 17.00 33.53 46.24
C ILE A 6 16.16 33.48 44.95
N SER A 7 16.73 34.00 43.88
CA SER A 7 16.17 33.86 42.54
C SER A 7 16.43 32.45 42.07
N LEU A 8 15.39 31.64 42.07
CA LEU A 8 15.41 30.27 41.51
C LEU A 8 15.27 30.40 39.99
N LEU A 9 16.39 30.31 39.29
CA LEU A 9 16.42 30.26 37.85
C LEU A 9 15.91 28.90 37.41
N LEU A 10 14.67 28.86 36.98
CA LEU A 10 14.06 27.69 36.35
C LEU A 10 14.55 27.62 34.90
N VAL A 11 15.62 26.88 34.66
CA VAL A 11 16.06 26.54 33.30
C VAL A 11 15.10 25.49 32.79
N SER A 12 14.08 25.94 32.08
CA SER A 12 13.24 25.04 31.30
C SER A 12 14.05 24.61 30.08
N ALA A 13 14.60 23.40 30.13
CA ALA A 13 15.11 22.71 28.97
C ALA A 13 13.93 22.45 28.02
N MET A 14 13.75 23.29 27.01
CA MET A 14 12.93 22.94 25.87
C MET A 14 13.64 21.83 25.10
N ALA A 15 13.27 20.59 25.39
CA ALA A 15 13.53 19.49 24.51
C ALA A 15 12.75 19.77 23.22
N ALA A 16 13.43 20.29 22.20
CA ALA A 16 12.92 20.33 20.86
C ALA A 16 12.74 18.87 20.41
N ALA A 17 11.51 18.37 20.56
CA ALA A 17 11.09 17.18 19.87
C ALA A 17 11.12 17.52 18.37
N THR A 18 12.21 17.23 17.72
CA THR A 18 12.24 17.13 16.27
C THR A 18 11.33 15.96 15.91
N ALA A 19 10.05 16.26 15.71
CA ALA A 19 9.16 15.36 15.01
C ALA A 19 9.73 15.22 13.60
N GLY A 20 10.60 14.23 13.43
CA GLY A 20 11.02 13.79 12.12
C GLY A 20 9.76 13.34 11.39
N CYS A 21 9.25 14.15 10.47
CA CYS A 21 8.29 13.73 9.46
C CYS A 21 9.00 12.77 8.50
N GLY A 22 9.44 11.60 9.00
CA GLY A 22 9.67 10.44 8.22
C GLY A 22 8.35 9.69 8.16
N SER A 23 7.59 9.83 7.08
CA SER A 23 6.50 8.91 6.80
C SER A 23 7.13 7.55 6.54
N SER A 24 7.31 6.78 7.60
CA SER A 24 7.71 5.39 7.47
C SER A 24 6.54 4.64 6.82
N VAL A 25 6.76 4.15 5.60
CA VAL A 25 5.83 3.22 4.99
C VAL A 25 5.67 2.04 5.94
N PRO A 26 4.44 1.63 6.29
CA PRO A 26 4.23 0.50 7.17
C PRO A 26 4.94 -0.75 6.65
N ALA A 27 5.45 -1.57 7.55
CA ALA A 27 6.06 -2.84 7.18
C ALA A 27 5.05 -3.70 6.41
N ASN A 28 5.52 -4.44 5.39
CA ASN A 28 4.67 -5.35 4.63
C ASN A 28 3.98 -6.37 5.55
N SER A 29 2.69 -6.52 5.40
CA SER A 29 1.85 -7.43 6.18
C SER A 29 1.17 -8.51 5.32
N VAL A 30 1.50 -8.57 4.03
CA VAL A 30 0.93 -9.52 3.05
C VAL A 30 2.06 -10.36 2.49
N ASN A 31 2.05 -11.66 2.77
CA ASN A 31 3.05 -12.61 2.30
C ASN A 31 2.45 -13.75 1.47
N SER A 32 1.14 -13.93 1.53
CA SER A 32 0.38 -14.93 0.80
C SER A 32 -1.04 -14.42 0.53
N ARG A 33 -1.80 -15.18 -0.27
CA ARG A 33 -3.23 -14.90 -0.51
C ARG A 33 -4.06 -14.95 0.78
N ASP A 34 -3.67 -15.79 1.73
CA ASP A 34 -4.39 -15.94 3.01
C ASP A 34 -4.31 -14.67 3.87
N ASP A 35 -3.30 -13.84 3.65
CA ASP A 35 -3.13 -12.58 4.36
C ASP A 35 -4.00 -11.44 3.82
N LEU A 36 -4.74 -11.64 2.72
CA LEU A 36 -5.54 -10.59 2.09
C LEU A 36 -6.78 -10.19 2.89
N ALA A 37 -7.28 -11.06 3.75
CA ALA A 37 -8.43 -10.77 4.60
C ALA A 37 -8.20 -9.52 5.47
N GLY A 38 -9.14 -8.58 5.44
CA GLY A 38 -9.07 -7.33 6.20
C GLY A 38 -8.04 -6.31 5.71
N LYS A 39 -7.41 -6.54 4.56
CA LYS A 39 -6.39 -5.63 3.99
C LYS A 39 -6.99 -4.58 3.06
N LYS A 40 -6.20 -3.55 2.81
CA LYS A 40 -6.46 -2.56 1.75
C LYS A 40 -5.78 -3.01 0.48
N ILE A 41 -6.58 -3.43 -0.49
CA ILE A 41 -6.13 -4.01 -1.75
C ILE A 41 -6.32 -2.99 -2.85
N GLY A 42 -5.25 -2.63 -3.56
CA GLY A 42 -5.32 -1.78 -4.75
C GLY A 42 -5.49 -2.63 -6.00
N VAL A 43 -6.30 -2.18 -6.93
CA VAL A 43 -6.54 -2.83 -8.22
C VAL A 43 -6.66 -1.80 -9.33
N GLN A 44 -6.44 -2.21 -10.56
CA GLN A 44 -6.87 -1.43 -11.72
C GLN A 44 -8.35 -1.71 -11.99
N LEU A 45 -9.14 -0.65 -12.06
CA LEU A 45 -10.59 -0.72 -12.26
C LEU A 45 -10.97 -1.56 -13.49
N GLY A 46 -11.89 -2.47 -13.31
CA GLY A 46 -12.49 -3.28 -14.39
C GLY A 46 -11.61 -4.40 -14.93
N THR A 47 -10.54 -4.74 -14.23
CA THR A 47 -9.70 -5.90 -14.54
C THR A 47 -10.19 -7.15 -13.80
N THR A 48 -9.63 -8.30 -14.14
CA THR A 48 -9.87 -9.55 -13.41
C THR A 48 -9.34 -9.46 -11.98
N GLY A 49 -8.20 -8.78 -11.77
CA GLY A 49 -7.72 -8.47 -10.42
C GLY A 49 -8.72 -7.66 -9.59
N ASP A 50 -9.52 -6.78 -10.21
CA ASP A 50 -10.63 -6.09 -9.52
C ASP A 50 -11.73 -7.09 -9.14
N SER A 51 -12.06 -8.03 -10.02
CA SER A 51 -13.05 -9.08 -9.72
C SER A 51 -12.60 -9.98 -8.59
N ASP A 52 -11.35 -10.43 -8.62
CA ASP A 52 -10.76 -11.27 -7.57
C ASP A 52 -10.73 -10.54 -6.22
N ALA A 53 -10.29 -9.28 -6.21
CA ALA A 53 -10.27 -8.47 -4.99
C ALA A 53 -11.68 -8.22 -4.42
N THR A 54 -12.69 -8.11 -5.29
CA THR A 54 -14.08 -7.93 -4.88
C THR A 54 -14.61 -9.08 -4.03
N GLU A 55 -14.14 -10.31 -4.26
CA GLU A 55 -14.52 -11.44 -3.42
C GLU A 55 -14.00 -11.29 -1.97
N TYR A 56 -12.79 -10.79 -1.79
CA TYR A 56 -12.24 -10.47 -0.45
C TYR A 56 -12.98 -9.31 0.22
N GLU A 57 -13.40 -8.31 -0.57
CA GLU A 57 -14.20 -7.19 -0.06
C GLU A 57 -15.55 -7.67 0.50
N LYS A 58 -16.22 -8.59 -0.19
CA LYS A 58 -17.53 -9.12 0.22
C LYS A 58 -17.46 -10.11 1.37
N ASN A 59 -16.45 -10.97 1.38
CA ASN A 59 -16.42 -12.13 2.25
C ASN A 59 -15.50 -11.97 3.46
N ASP A 60 -14.42 -11.21 3.33
CA ASP A 60 -13.31 -11.19 4.28
C ASP A 60 -13.05 -9.82 4.89
N GLY A 61 -13.92 -8.84 4.66
CA GLY A 61 -13.83 -7.51 5.25
C GLY A 61 -12.65 -6.66 4.75
N SER A 62 -12.09 -7.01 3.59
CA SER A 62 -11.05 -6.22 2.93
C SER A 62 -11.64 -4.94 2.34
N THR A 63 -10.79 -3.94 2.10
CA THR A 63 -11.16 -2.72 1.39
C THR A 63 -10.49 -2.75 0.02
N VAL A 64 -11.25 -2.58 -1.05
CA VAL A 64 -10.70 -2.53 -2.42
C VAL A 64 -10.67 -1.09 -2.92
N GLU A 65 -9.47 -0.61 -3.20
CA GLU A 65 -9.24 0.70 -3.80
C GLU A 65 -8.97 0.58 -5.30
N ARG A 66 -9.86 1.15 -6.09
CA ARG A 66 -9.87 1.03 -7.54
C ARG A 66 -9.21 2.23 -8.18
N TYR A 67 -8.19 2.00 -9.00
CA TYR A 67 -7.43 3.02 -9.70
C TYR A 67 -7.64 2.91 -11.21
N ASN A 68 -7.65 4.02 -11.90
CA ASN A 68 -7.77 4.02 -13.37
C ASN A 68 -6.53 3.45 -14.07
N LYS A 69 -5.38 3.52 -13.41
CA LYS A 69 -4.10 3.01 -13.92
C LYS A 69 -3.38 2.18 -12.85
N GLY A 70 -2.74 1.10 -13.29
CA GLY A 70 -1.91 0.27 -12.41
C GLY A 70 -0.78 1.07 -11.74
N ALA A 71 -0.19 2.04 -12.43
CA ALA A 71 0.83 2.91 -11.87
C ALA A 71 0.36 3.73 -10.66
N ASP A 72 -0.90 4.15 -10.63
CA ASP A 72 -1.48 4.88 -9.51
C ASP A 72 -1.66 3.97 -8.28
N ALA A 73 -2.05 2.70 -8.51
CA ALA A 73 -2.10 1.69 -7.46
C ALA A 73 -0.70 1.41 -6.87
N ILE A 74 0.32 1.28 -7.71
CA ILE A 74 1.71 1.10 -7.29
C ILE A 74 2.19 2.31 -6.47
N GLN A 75 1.86 3.52 -6.87
CA GLN A 75 2.21 4.72 -6.11
C GLN A 75 1.51 4.75 -4.74
N ALA A 76 0.26 4.32 -4.66
CA ALA A 76 -0.47 4.19 -3.41
C ALA A 76 0.16 3.15 -2.48
N LEU A 77 0.62 2.02 -3.03
CA LEU A 77 1.37 0.99 -2.29
C LEU A 77 2.68 1.57 -1.71
N LYS A 78 3.47 2.25 -2.52
CA LYS A 78 4.75 2.85 -2.12
C LYS A 78 4.59 3.94 -1.06
N THR A 79 3.45 4.59 -0.99
CA THR A 79 3.15 5.61 0.02
C THR A 79 2.41 5.08 1.25
N GLY A 80 2.17 3.77 1.32
CA GLY A 80 1.51 3.12 2.46
C GLY A 80 0.01 3.37 2.58
N LYS A 81 -0.64 3.82 1.51
CA LYS A 81 -2.09 4.00 1.49
C LYS A 81 -2.85 2.69 1.40
N ILE A 82 -2.27 1.72 0.75
CA ILE A 82 -2.78 0.36 0.57
C ILE A 82 -1.71 -0.66 0.99
N ASP A 83 -2.13 -1.89 1.26
CA ASP A 83 -1.26 -2.94 1.77
C ASP A 83 -0.65 -3.80 0.65
N CYS A 84 -1.37 -3.96 -0.45
CA CYS A 84 -0.94 -4.73 -1.62
C CYS A 84 -1.68 -4.29 -2.88
N VAL A 85 -1.21 -4.80 -4.02
CA VAL A 85 -1.85 -4.59 -5.34
C VAL A 85 -2.06 -5.95 -6.00
N ILE A 86 -3.27 -6.20 -6.49
CA ILE A 86 -3.57 -7.32 -7.37
C ILE A 86 -3.61 -6.78 -8.80
N ILE A 87 -2.73 -7.28 -9.64
CA ILE A 87 -2.53 -6.81 -11.01
C ILE A 87 -2.00 -7.95 -11.88
N ASP A 88 -2.19 -7.87 -13.19
CA ASP A 88 -1.67 -8.86 -14.13
C ASP A 88 -0.15 -9.01 -14.02
N GLN A 89 0.33 -10.23 -14.29
CA GLN A 89 1.72 -10.59 -14.10
C GLN A 89 2.69 -9.71 -14.90
N GLN A 90 2.44 -9.48 -16.18
CA GLN A 90 3.35 -8.70 -17.03
C GLN A 90 3.54 -7.26 -16.54
N PRO A 91 2.46 -6.48 -16.27
CA PRO A 91 2.60 -5.19 -15.60
C PRO A 91 3.32 -5.26 -14.24
N ALA A 92 3.02 -6.28 -13.43
CA ALA A 92 3.68 -6.46 -12.13
C ALA A 92 5.19 -6.62 -12.28
N GLU A 93 5.64 -7.46 -13.19
CA GLU A 93 7.07 -7.67 -13.51
C GLU A 93 7.73 -6.36 -13.95
N ALA A 94 7.09 -5.59 -14.83
CA ALA A 94 7.61 -4.31 -15.30
C ALA A 94 7.71 -3.25 -14.17
N PHE A 95 6.82 -3.28 -13.19
CA PHE A 95 6.90 -2.40 -12.03
C PHE A 95 8.02 -2.81 -11.08
N VAL A 96 8.17 -4.09 -10.81
CA VAL A 96 9.21 -4.61 -9.90
C VAL A 96 10.61 -4.40 -10.49
N GLU A 97 10.78 -4.55 -11.80
CA GLU A 97 12.05 -4.28 -12.48
C GLU A 97 12.56 -2.84 -12.26
N LYS A 98 11.64 -1.89 -12.11
CA LYS A 98 11.95 -0.47 -11.94
C LYS A 98 11.89 0.02 -10.49
N ASN A 99 11.50 -0.85 -9.55
CA ASN A 99 11.29 -0.49 -8.15
C ASN A 99 11.83 -1.58 -7.23
N ASP A 100 13.04 -1.41 -6.74
CA ASP A 100 13.73 -2.38 -5.86
C ASP A 100 13.04 -2.58 -4.51
N ASP A 101 12.14 -1.68 -4.14
CA ASP A 101 11.33 -1.71 -2.93
C ASP A 101 10.04 -2.54 -3.07
N LEU A 102 9.80 -3.12 -4.25
CA LEU A 102 8.64 -3.96 -4.56
C LEU A 102 9.05 -5.40 -4.82
N LYS A 103 8.15 -6.33 -4.55
CA LYS A 103 8.28 -7.74 -4.90
C LYS A 103 6.96 -8.32 -5.36
N ILE A 104 7.02 -9.35 -6.17
CA ILE A 104 5.87 -10.19 -6.53
C ILE A 104 5.85 -11.39 -5.59
N LEU A 105 4.68 -11.74 -5.06
CA LEU A 105 4.51 -12.95 -4.25
C LEU A 105 4.47 -14.19 -5.16
N SER A 106 4.85 -15.32 -4.62
CA SER A 106 4.79 -16.61 -5.35
C SER A 106 3.36 -17.11 -5.56
N ASP A 107 2.43 -16.68 -4.71
CA ASP A 107 1.03 -17.02 -4.87
C ASP A 107 0.44 -16.24 -6.05
N THR A 108 -0.23 -16.97 -6.94
CA THR A 108 -0.91 -16.39 -8.10
C THR A 108 -2.41 -16.69 -8.05
N PHE A 109 -3.19 -15.88 -8.74
CA PHE A 109 -4.57 -16.20 -9.07
C PHE A 109 -4.62 -17.14 -10.28
N ASP A 110 -5.78 -17.73 -10.54
CA ASP A 110 -5.92 -18.68 -11.63
C ASP A 110 -5.51 -18.03 -12.97
N PRO A 111 -4.81 -18.78 -13.85
CA PRO A 111 -4.45 -18.28 -15.15
C PRO A 111 -5.70 -17.96 -15.97
N GLU A 112 -5.67 -16.85 -16.67
CA GLU A 112 -6.76 -16.42 -17.53
C GLU A 112 -6.46 -16.67 -18.99
N GLU A 113 -7.51 -17.05 -19.72
CA GLU A 113 -7.47 -17.18 -21.15
C GLU A 113 -8.02 -15.90 -21.81
N TYR A 114 -7.25 -15.28 -22.67
CA TYR A 114 -7.67 -14.12 -23.45
C TYR A 114 -7.99 -14.50 -24.88
N ALA A 115 -9.03 -13.90 -25.42
CA ALA A 115 -9.38 -13.99 -26.83
C ALA A 115 -9.33 -12.61 -27.50
N ILE A 116 -8.90 -12.59 -28.75
CA ILE A 116 -8.94 -11.39 -29.57
C ILE A 116 -10.16 -11.48 -30.49
N CYS A 117 -11.05 -10.48 -30.38
CA CYS A 117 -12.17 -10.36 -31.27
C CYS A 117 -11.85 -9.33 -32.36
N ILE A 118 -12.12 -9.68 -33.60
CA ILE A 118 -11.97 -8.80 -34.75
C ILE A 118 -13.33 -8.60 -35.45
N ALA A 119 -13.48 -7.52 -36.18
CA ALA A 119 -14.66 -7.34 -37.01
C ALA A 119 -14.71 -8.42 -38.08
N LYS A 120 -15.91 -9.00 -38.29
CA LYS A 120 -16.14 -9.97 -39.34
C LYS A 120 -16.26 -9.18 -40.67
N GLY A 121 -15.21 -9.24 -41.45
CA GLY A 121 -15.12 -8.56 -42.73
C GLY A 121 -16.07 -9.09 -43.79
#